data_28b714e164af52844ebe205399d06825
#
_entry.id   28b714e164af52844ebe205399d06825
#
_cell.length_a   1.000
_cell.length_b   1.000
_cell.length_c   1.000
_cell.angle_alpha   90.00
_cell.angle_beta   90.00
_cell.angle_gamma   90.00
#
_symmetry.space_group_name_H-M   'P 1'
#
loop_
_entity.id
_entity.type
_entity.pdbx_description
1 polymer ?
#
loop_
_entity_poly.entity_id
_entity_poly.type
_entity_poly.pdbx_seq_one_letter_code
_entity_poly.pdbx_strand_id
1 'polypeptide(L)'
;MKLENYLMIIASLTCLSFVSCDKNEEKNEVETADDGELFRPGVKRASDGHLYFILDNNSVMLTRPLQGGSDFDAWNNMTSYVFSERVEIDGKVYAVTHIDSNTFGGCTSLRSLTIPEGVVYIGLEAFMECSSLVSITLPSTLEELGGLSFVGCSSLTSLTVLSKKLKASLSTIQKLNHLTSLTLCCHEIGHSTFSDYTELTEVILKDGVEFIGSAAFQGCKKLILVDLPASIKTINPQAFCLCPMLTDVYCRTSEVLNISEDVFDWNLSDNLTLHLPSALLNDYKAHKAWGRFHRIVAI
;
A
#
# COMPACT_ATOMS: atom_id res chain seq x y z
N MET A 1 -15.58 -2.47 24.56
CA MET A 1 -15.37 -3.79 23.94
C MET A 1 -13.93 -3.78 23.46
N LYS A 2 -13.11 -4.78 23.81
CA LYS A 2 -11.68 -4.75 23.44
C LYS A 2 -11.53 -5.03 21.95
N LEU A 3 -10.53 -4.43 21.30
CA LEU A 3 -10.19 -4.57 19.89
C LEU A 3 -10.11 -6.05 19.43
N GLU A 4 -9.70 -6.94 20.34
CA GLU A 4 -9.62 -8.40 20.12
C GLU A 4 -10.98 -9.06 19.84
N ASN A 5 -12.07 -8.58 20.46
CA ASN A 5 -13.43 -9.09 20.18
C ASN A 5 -13.95 -8.57 18.84
N TYR A 6 -13.43 -7.44 18.38
CA TYR A 6 -13.80 -6.84 17.10
C TYR A 6 -13.16 -7.57 15.92
N LEU A 7 -11.90 -7.98 16.05
CA LEU A 7 -11.20 -8.81 15.04
C LEU A 7 -11.88 -10.18 14.85
N MET A 8 -12.46 -10.77 15.92
CA MET A 8 -13.25 -12.01 15.79
C MET A 8 -14.59 -11.80 15.06
N ILE A 9 -15.22 -10.64 15.22
CA ILE A 9 -16.47 -10.31 14.49
C ILE A 9 -16.19 -10.08 13.00
N ILE A 10 -15.05 -9.46 12.62
CA ILE A 10 -14.64 -9.28 11.23
C ILE A 10 -14.37 -10.65 10.56
N ALA A 11 -13.71 -11.58 11.25
CA ALA A 11 -13.41 -12.90 10.71
C ALA A 11 -14.68 -13.74 10.41
N SER A 12 -15.78 -13.50 11.13
CA SER A 12 -17.06 -14.19 10.90
C SER A 12 -17.91 -13.56 9.79
N LEU A 13 -17.69 -12.28 9.45
CA LEU A 13 -18.47 -11.56 8.44
C LEU A 13 -17.89 -11.64 7.02
N THR A 14 -16.64 -12.06 6.85
CA THR A 14 -16.01 -12.25 5.52
C THR A 14 -16.38 -13.58 4.84
N CYS A 15 -17.09 -14.49 5.52
CA CYS A 15 -17.50 -15.80 4.99
C CYS A 15 -18.78 -15.79 4.13
N LEU A 16 -19.38 -14.65 3.81
CA LEU A 16 -20.67 -14.59 3.07
C LEU A 16 -20.54 -14.61 1.55
N SER A 17 -19.35 -14.79 0.97
CA SER A 17 -19.18 -14.89 -0.50
C SER A 17 -18.84 -16.30 -1.03
N PHE A 18 -18.76 -17.34 -0.18
CA PHE A 18 -18.61 -18.72 -0.65
C PHE A 18 -19.70 -19.62 -0.05
N VAL A 19 -20.51 -20.14 -0.98
CA VAL A 19 -21.62 -21.07 -0.76
C VAL A 19 -21.17 -22.36 -0.10
N SER A 20 -21.96 -22.78 0.90
CA SER A 20 -22.21 -24.15 1.36
C SER A 20 -21.46 -24.69 2.56
N CYS A 21 -22.29 -25.09 3.50
CA CYS A 21 -22.15 -26.04 4.63
C CYS A 21 -21.54 -25.50 5.93
N ASP A 22 -22.34 -24.99 6.87
CA ASP A 22 -22.88 -25.79 7.98
C ASP A 22 -23.89 -24.99 8.83
N LYS A 23 -24.89 -25.70 9.34
CA LYS A 23 -26.01 -25.15 10.08
C LYS A 23 -25.62 -24.73 11.48
N ASN A 24 -25.39 -23.42 11.68
CA ASN A 24 -25.70 -22.68 12.90
C ASN A 24 -25.93 -21.23 12.47
N GLU A 25 -27.17 -20.90 12.19
CA GLU A 25 -27.62 -19.54 11.93
C GLU A 25 -27.53 -18.72 13.22
N GLU A 26 -26.40 -18.02 13.43
CA GLU A 26 -26.45 -16.75 14.15
C GLU A 26 -27.19 -15.79 13.23
N LYS A 27 -28.42 -15.43 13.58
CA LYS A 27 -29.19 -14.41 12.90
C LYS A 27 -28.37 -13.13 12.87
N ASN A 28 -27.87 -12.74 11.68
CA ASN A 28 -27.40 -11.40 11.42
C ASN A 28 -28.62 -10.48 11.54
N GLU A 29 -28.84 -9.93 12.73
CA GLU A 29 -29.88 -8.92 12.94
C GLU A 29 -29.46 -7.69 12.12
N VAL A 30 -30.28 -7.35 11.16
CA VAL A 30 -30.15 -6.12 10.37
C VAL A 30 -31.04 -5.09 11.03
N GLU A 31 -30.47 -3.98 11.48
CA GLU A 31 -31.23 -2.86 12.01
C GLU A 31 -31.79 -2.03 10.84
N THR A 32 -33.04 -1.61 10.97
CA THR A 32 -33.67 -0.65 10.03
C THR A 32 -33.65 0.73 10.66
N ALA A 33 -33.17 1.74 9.92
CA ALA A 33 -33.37 3.13 10.29
C ALA A 33 -34.85 3.56 10.08
N ASP A 34 -35.22 4.72 10.63
CA ASP A 34 -36.59 5.29 10.49
C ASP A 34 -37.03 5.48 9.03
N ASP A 35 -36.08 5.55 8.08
CA ASP A 35 -36.31 5.68 6.63
C ASP A 35 -36.36 4.32 5.89
N GLY A 36 -36.29 3.19 6.60
CA GLY A 36 -36.32 1.83 6.04
C GLY A 36 -34.98 1.34 5.50
N GLU A 37 -33.90 2.06 5.73
CA GLU A 37 -32.56 1.64 5.32
C GLU A 37 -32.02 0.51 6.20
N LEU A 38 -31.35 -0.48 5.56
CA LEU A 38 -30.78 -1.64 6.24
C LEU A 38 -29.33 -1.33 6.66
N PHE A 39 -29.03 -1.41 7.95
CA PHE A 39 -27.68 -1.23 8.50
C PHE A 39 -27.19 -2.46 9.24
N ARG A 40 -25.86 -2.59 9.32
CA ARG A 40 -25.26 -3.52 10.29
C ARG A 40 -25.42 -2.93 11.71
N PRO A 41 -25.65 -3.76 12.73
CA PRO A 41 -25.75 -3.29 14.11
C PRO A 41 -24.54 -2.42 14.50
N GLY A 42 -24.80 -1.27 15.10
CA GLY A 42 -23.78 -0.30 15.52
C GLY A 42 -23.20 0.61 14.43
N VAL A 43 -23.68 0.49 13.19
CA VAL A 43 -23.35 1.42 12.11
C VAL A 43 -24.28 2.64 12.20
N LYS A 44 -23.73 3.82 11.98
CA LYS A 44 -24.44 5.09 12.00
C LYS A 44 -24.15 5.89 10.73
N ARG A 45 -25.13 6.65 10.24
CA ARG A 45 -24.93 7.65 9.20
C ARG A 45 -24.38 8.94 9.83
N ALA A 46 -23.32 9.48 9.26
CA ALA A 46 -22.69 10.71 9.70
C ALA A 46 -23.16 11.92 8.89
N SER A 47 -22.74 13.11 9.32
CA SER A 47 -23.07 14.40 8.70
C SER A 47 -22.63 14.51 7.23
N ASP A 48 -21.62 13.76 6.81
CA ASP A 48 -21.15 13.68 5.41
C ASP A 48 -21.97 12.70 4.53
N GLY A 49 -23.00 12.08 5.10
CA GLY A 49 -23.87 11.13 4.42
C GLY A 49 -23.36 9.70 4.32
N HIS A 50 -22.15 9.42 4.81
CA HIS A 50 -21.55 8.09 4.76
C HIS A 50 -21.79 7.30 6.05
N LEU A 51 -21.51 6.00 6.00
CA LEU A 51 -21.77 5.06 7.09
C LEU A 51 -20.49 4.77 7.87
N TYR A 52 -20.60 4.83 9.19
CA TYR A 52 -19.49 4.61 10.10
C TYR A 52 -19.86 3.72 11.27
N PHE A 53 -18.92 2.90 11.68
CA PHE A 53 -18.97 2.15 12.92
C PHE A 53 -18.18 2.91 14.01
N ILE A 54 -18.80 3.17 15.18
CA ILE A 54 -18.15 3.86 16.29
C ILE A 54 -17.24 2.88 17.02
N LEU A 55 -15.92 3.13 16.97
CA LEU A 55 -14.91 2.28 17.61
C LEU A 55 -14.77 2.59 19.09
N ASP A 56 -14.70 3.88 19.41
CA ASP A 56 -14.55 4.40 20.76
C ASP A 56 -15.13 5.83 20.89
N ASN A 57 -14.80 6.51 21.99
CA ASN A 57 -15.31 7.87 22.23
C ASN A 57 -14.78 8.94 21.26
N ASN A 58 -13.77 8.64 20.45
CA ASN A 58 -13.08 9.66 19.63
C ASN A 58 -12.90 9.24 18.18
N SER A 59 -13.09 7.95 17.85
CA SER A 59 -12.76 7.41 16.54
C SER A 59 -13.87 6.55 15.93
N VAL A 60 -13.92 6.57 14.60
CA VAL A 60 -14.84 5.77 13.79
C VAL A 60 -14.12 5.07 12.66
N MET A 61 -14.79 4.05 12.13
CA MET A 61 -14.39 3.29 10.97
C MET A 61 -15.38 3.49 9.84
N LEU A 62 -14.90 3.93 8.67
CA LEU A 62 -15.70 4.01 7.46
C LEU A 62 -16.10 2.59 7.01
N THR A 63 -17.36 2.39 6.69
CA THR A 63 -17.89 1.13 6.16
C THR A 63 -18.78 1.37 4.93
N ARG A 64 -18.94 0.35 4.12
CA ARG A 64 -19.79 0.41 2.91
C ARG A 64 -21.25 0.19 3.25
N PRO A 65 -22.21 0.69 2.40
CA PRO A 65 -23.61 0.31 2.46
C PRO A 65 -23.81 -1.20 2.28
N LEU A 66 -24.87 -1.75 2.88
CA LEU A 66 -25.22 -3.16 2.67
C LEU A 66 -25.70 -3.40 1.25
N GLN A 67 -25.41 -4.58 0.70
CA GLN A 67 -25.91 -5.00 -0.59
C GLN A 67 -27.45 -5.04 -0.57
N GLY A 68 -28.06 -4.40 -1.58
CA GLY A 68 -29.51 -4.27 -1.66
C GLY A 68 -30.10 -3.02 -0.99
N GLY A 69 -29.27 -2.23 -0.28
CA GLY A 69 -29.64 -0.89 0.20
C GLY A 69 -29.61 0.14 -0.94
N SER A 70 -30.35 1.23 -0.76
CA SER A 70 -30.48 2.31 -1.77
C SER A 70 -29.15 2.93 -2.20
N ASP A 71 -28.17 3.01 -1.27
CA ASP A 71 -26.87 3.63 -1.49
C ASP A 71 -25.83 2.70 -2.07
N PHE A 72 -26.10 1.38 -2.10
CA PHE A 72 -25.10 0.38 -2.51
C PHE A 72 -24.66 0.56 -3.97
N ASP A 73 -25.61 0.81 -4.87
CA ASP A 73 -25.32 1.00 -6.29
C ASP A 73 -24.56 2.29 -6.53
N ALA A 74 -24.92 3.38 -5.82
CA ALA A 74 -24.20 4.64 -5.87
C ALA A 74 -22.77 4.49 -5.36
N TRP A 75 -22.59 3.73 -4.28
CA TRP A 75 -21.26 3.42 -3.71
C TRP A 75 -20.39 2.65 -4.70
N ASN A 76 -20.91 1.58 -5.29
CA ASN A 76 -20.14 0.76 -6.23
C ASN A 76 -19.82 1.46 -7.56
N ASN A 77 -20.66 2.41 -7.99
CA ASN A 77 -20.50 3.14 -9.25
C ASN A 77 -19.74 4.47 -9.10
N MET A 78 -19.26 4.82 -7.87
CA MET A 78 -18.50 6.05 -7.67
C MET A 78 -17.21 6.05 -8.49
N THR A 79 -16.86 7.21 -9.02
CA THR A 79 -15.61 7.40 -9.79
C THR A 79 -14.47 7.99 -8.96
N SER A 80 -14.82 8.62 -7.84
CA SER A 80 -13.88 9.19 -6.86
C SER A 80 -14.52 9.20 -5.48
N TYR A 81 -13.70 9.20 -4.44
CA TYR A 81 -14.13 9.33 -3.06
C TYR A 81 -13.26 10.36 -2.34
N VAL A 82 -13.91 11.25 -1.60
CA VAL A 82 -13.23 12.25 -0.75
C VAL A 82 -13.50 11.91 0.71
N PHE A 83 -12.45 11.57 1.42
CA PHE A 83 -12.55 11.26 2.85
C PHE A 83 -12.78 12.51 3.68
N SER A 84 -13.68 12.41 4.64
CA SER A 84 -13.76 13.34 5.77
C SER A 84 -12.75 12.90 6.84
N GLU A 85 -11.86 13.79 7.27
CA GLU A 85 -10.94 13.48 8.39
C GLU A 85 -11.68 13.33 9.71
N ARG A 86 -12.78 14.06 9.83
CA ARG A 86 -13.66 14.09 11.01
C ARG A 86 -15.12 14.13 10.58
N VAL A 87 -15.97 13.42 11.31
CA VAL A 87 -17.41 13.35 11.04
C VAL A 87 -18.22 13.57 12.31
N GLU A 88 -19.42 14.13 12.17
CA GLU A 88 -20.37 14.29 13.25
C GLU A 88 -21.43 13.19 13.20
N ILE A 89 -21.63 12.52 14.32
CA ILE A 89 -22.67 11.49 14.51
C ILE A 89 -23.37 11.81 15.84
N ASP A 90 -24.69 11.97 15.78
CA ASP A 90 -25.53 12.26 16.98
C ASP A 90 -25.02 13.47 17.79
N GLY A 91 -24.57 14.54 17.11
CA GLY A 91 -24.06 15.77 17.74
C GLY A 91 -22.65 15.68 18.30
N LYS A 92 -21.93 14.57 18.09
CA LYS A 92 -20.56 14.36 18.54
C LYS A 92 -19.60 14.17 17.37
N VAL A 93 -18.42 14.81 17.43
CA VAL A 93 -17.40 14.76 16.39
C VAL A 93 -16.39 13.65 16.67
N TYR A 94 -16.14 12.83 15.66
CA TYR A 94 -15.20 11.72 15.69
C TYR A 94 -14.12 11.87 14.62
N ALA A 95 -12.94 11.34 14.87
CA ALA A 95 -11.90 11.19 13.84
C ALA A 95 -12.13 9.91 13.03
N VAL A 96 -11.97 9.97 11.71
CA VAL A 96 -12.00 8.79 10.84
C VAL A 96 -10.60 8.17 10.84
N THR A 97 -10.44 7.05 11.53
CA THR A 97 -9.13 6.42 11.74
C THR A 97 -9.00 5.04 11.10
N HIS A 98 -10.11 4.45 10.69
CA HIS A 98 -10.14 3.09 10.14
C HIS A 98 -11.00 3.04 8.87
N ILE A 99 -10.62 2.16 7.96
CA ILE A 99 -11.40 1.73 6.80
C ILE A 99 -11.71 0.24 7.01
N ASP A 100 -12.99 -0.11 6.98
CA ASP A 100 -13.47 -1.47 7.19
C ASP A 100 -13.04 -2.41 6.05
N SER A 101 -13.13 -3.70 6.29
CA SER A 101 -12.89 -4.73 5.27
C SER A 101 -13.86 -4.55 4.11
N ASN A 102 -13.35 -4.76 2.89
CA ASN A 102 -14.13 -4.71 1.66
C ASN A 102 -14.91 -3.39 1.43
N THR A 103 -14.52 -2.30 2.08
CA THR A 103 -15.25 -1.00 2.01
C THR A 103 -15.41 -0.51 0.57
N PHE A 104 -14.34 -0.54 -0.23
CA PHE A 104 -14.36 -0.18 -1.65
C PHE A 104 -14.30 -1.40 -2.57
N GLY A 105 -14.43 -2.62 -2.02
CA GLY A 105 -14.37 -3.85 -2.82
C GLY A 105 -15.45 -3.87 -3.90
N GLY A 106 -15.05 -4.11 -5.16
CA GLY A 106 -15.94 -4.10 -6.30
C GLY A 106 -16.31 -2.72 -6.84
N CYS A 107 -15.72 -1.62 -6.33
CA CYS A 107 -15.92 -0.27 -6.90
C CYS A 107 -15.15 -0.15 -8.22
N THR A 108 -15.62 -0.84 -9.26
CA THR A 108 -14.95 -0.98 -10.55
C THR A 108 -14.78 0.33 -11.31
N SER A 109 -15.57 1.36 -10.99
CA SER A 109 -15.52 2.70 -11.60
C SER A 109 -14.61 3.66 -10.86
N LEU A 110 -14.13 3.33 -9.65
CA LEU A 110 -13.29 4.18 -8.82
C LEU A 110 -11.92 4.39 -9.46
N ARG A 111 -11.59 5.64 -9.82
CA ARG A 111 -10.36 5.99 -10.53
C ARG A 111 -9.30 6.60 -9.64
N SER A 112 -9.70 7.34 -8.63
CA SER A 112 -8.81 8.03 -7.71
C SER A 112 -9.36 8.02 -6.30
N LEU A 113 -8.44 7.90 -5.34
CA LEU A 113 -8.72 7.89 -3.92
C LEU A 113 -7.52 8.46 -3.18
N THR A 114 -7.77 9.37 -2.27
CA THR A 114 -6.74 9.87 -1.34
C THR A 114 -7.15 9.52 0.08
N ILE A 115 -6.35 8.71 0.73
CA ILE A 115 -6.56 8.34 2.14
C ILE A 115 -5.87 9.39 3.00
N PRO A 116 -6.59 10.08 3.91
CA PRO A 116 -6.03 11.17 4.68
C PRO A 116 -5.07 10.67 5.76
N GLU A 117 -4.23 11.58 6.23
CA GLU A 117 -3.48 11.37 7.47
C GLU A 117 -4.47 11.19 8.64
N GLY A 118 -4.08 10.36 9.61
CA GLY A 118 -4.97 9.95 10.72
C GLY A 118 -5.57 8.55 10.53
N VAL A 119 -5.68 8.05 9.31
CA VAL A 119 -6.06 6.64 9.09
C VAL A 119 -4.90 5.74 9.49
N VAL A 120 -5.17 4.82 10.43
CA VAL A 120 -4.18 3.88 11.00
C VAL A 120 -4.44 2.43 10.59
N TYR A 121 -5.65 2.11 10.14
CA TYR A 121 -6.04 0.75 9.79
C TYR A 121 -6.85 0.72 8.49
N ILE A 122 -6.50 -0.22 7.62
CA ILE A 122 -7.25 -0.57 6.41
C ILE A 122 -7.51 -2.08 6.45
N GLY A 123 -8.78 -2.46 6.37
CA GLY A 123 -9.22 -3.85 6.51
C GLY A 123 -8.89 -4.74 5.32
N LEU A 124 -9.22 -6.03 5.48
CA LEU A 124 -9.04 -7.07 4.46
C LEU A 124 -9.83 -6.70 3.18
N GLU A 125 -9.24 -6.92 1.99
CA GLU A 125 -9.93 -6.72 0.69
C GLU A 125 -10.48 -5.30 0.47
N ALA A 126 -9.99 -4.29 1.19
CA ALA A 126 -10.59 -2.95 1.23
C ALA A 126 -10.77 -2.31 -0.14
N PHE A 127 -9.89 -2.60 -1.11
CA PHE A 127 -9.93 -2.11 -2.50
C PHE A 127 -9.94 -3.25 -3.53
N MET A 128 -10.31 -4.47 -3.11
CA MET A 128 -10.36 -5.62 -4.01
C MET A 128 -11.27 -5.32 -5.22
N GLU A 129 -10.83 -5.69 -6.43
CA GLU A 129 -11.58 -5.48 -7.68
C GLU A 129 -11.88 -4.00 -8.03
N CYS A 130 -11.14 -3.03 -7.48
CA CYS A 130 -11.17 -1.64 -7.96
C CYS A 130 -10.44 -1.53 -9.30
N SER A 131 -11.01 -2.11 -10.35
CA SER A 131 -10.32 -2.34 -11.63
C SER A 131 -9.97 -1.05 -12.40
N SER A 132 -10.63 0.07 -12.12
CA SER A 132 -10.31 1.39 -12.72
C SER A 132 -9.36 2.25 -11.87
N LEU A 133 -8.97 1.82 -10.68
CA LEU A 133 -8.10 2.60 -9.79
C LEU A 133 -6.69 2.70 -10.38
N VAL A 134 -6.24 3.91 -10.69
CA VAL A 134 -4.96 4.18 -11.38
C VAL A 134 -3.82 4.40 -10.39
N SER A 135 -4.10 5.10 -9.30
CA SER A 135 -3.10 5.43 -8.28
C SER A 135 -3.69 5.44 -6.88
N ILE A 136 -2.88 5.10 -5.89
CA ILE A 136 -3.24 5.24 -4.48
C ILE A 136 -2.03 5.65 -3.65
N THR A 137 -2.29 6.52 -2.65
CA THR A 137 -1.32 6.89 -1.62
C THR A 137 -1.82 6.42 -0.27
N LEU A 138 -1.02 5.60 0.41
CA LEU A 138 -1.24 5.15 1.77
C LEU A 138 -0.55 6.13 2.74
N PRO A 139 -1.25 6.65 3.76
CA PRO A 139 -0.77 7.74 4.60
C PRO A 139 0.37 7.31 5.54
N SER A 140 1.10 8.30 6.04
CA SER A 140 2.23 8.07 6.97
C SER A 140 1.80 7.51 8.33
N THR A 141 0.54 7.70 8.69
CA THR A 141 -0.06 7.20 9.94
C THR A 141 -0.49 5.74 9.88
N LEU A 142 -0.55 5.12 8.69
CA LEU A 142 -1.03 3.75 8.53
C LEU A 142 -0.15 2.74 9.27
N GLU A 143 -0.76 1.91 10.12
CA GLU A 143 -0.07 0.88 10.91
C GLU A 143 -0.40 -0.53 10.42
N GLU A 144 -1.60 -0.73 9.89
CA GLU A 144 -2.05 -2.03 9.39
C GLU A 144 -2.77 -1.92 8.05
N LEU A 145 -2.42 -2.81 7.13
CA LEU A 145 -3.06 -2.99 5.82
C LEU A 145 -3.49 -4.46 5.68
N GLY A 146 -4.76 -4.68 5.52
CA GLY A 146 -5.36 -5.99 5.35
C GLY A 146 -4.89 -6.71 4.09
N GLY A 147 -4.84 -8.03 4.13
CA GLY A 147 -4.48 -8.85 2.98
C GLY A 147 -5.45 -8.68 1.81
N LEU A 148 -5.00 -9.02 0.59
CA LEU A 148 -5.79 -9.01 -0.64
C LEU A 148 -6.37 -7.63 -1.02
N SER A 149 -5.94 -6.54 -0.35
CA SER A 149 -6.55 -5.21 -0.50
C SER A 149 -6.52 -4.68 -1.93
N PHE A 150 -5.57 -5.09 -2.77
CA PHE A 150 -5.43 -4.61 -4.15
C PHE A 150 -5.60 -5.71 -5.21
N VAL A 151 -6.10 -6.89 -4.83
CA VAL A 151 -6.37 -7.95 -5.81
C VAL A 151 -7.44 -7.47 -6.79
N GLY A 152 -7.20 -7.63 -8.09
CA GLY A 152 -8.12 -7.18 -9.14
C GLY A 152 -8.03 -5.69 -9.50
N CYS A 153 -7.13 -4.90 -8.87
CA CYS A 153 -6.85 -3.50 -9.26
C CYS A 153 -6.04 -3.46 -10.56
N SER A 154 -6.62 -3.91 -11.68
CA SER A 154 -5.89 -4.13 -12.93
C SER A 154 -5.35 -2.86 -13.61
N SER A 155 -5.86 -1.68 -13.26
CA SER A 155 -5.36 -0.39 -13.76
C SER A 155 -4.38 0.30 -12.82
N LEU A 156 -4.04 -0.29 -11.66
CA LEU A 156 -3.19 0.35 -10.66
C LEU A 156 -1.73 0.38 -11.14
N THR A 157 -1.29 1.54 -11.59
CA THR A 157 0.06 1.76 -12.13
C THR A 157 0.98 2.50 -11.17
N SER A 158 0.43 3.19 -10.17
CA SER A 158 1.22 3.96 -9.19
C SER A 158 0.78 3.67 -7.76
N LEU A 159 1.74 3.25 -6.94
CA LEU A 159 1.53 3.02 -5.49
C LEU A 159 2.53 3.82 -4.68
N THR A 160 2.04 4.59 -3.73
CA THR A 160 2.84 5.31 -2.75
C THR A 160 2.50 4.82 -1.35
N VAL A 161 3.50 4.38 -0.60
CA VAL A 161 3.39 3.96 0.81
C VAL A 161 4.25 4.88 1.66
N LEU A 162 3.63 5.79 2.43
CA LEU A 162 4.34 6.78 3.25
C LEU A 162 4.61 6.31 4.69
N SER A 163 4.04 5.19 5.09
CA SER A 163 4.13 4.73 6.47
C SER A 163 5.45 4.01 6.78
N LYS A 164 6.12 4.49 7.83
CA LYS A 164 7.24 3.80 8.50
C LYS A 164 6.79 2.77 9.52
N LYS A 165 5.51 2.79 9.91
CA LYS A 165 4.95 1.96 10.97
C LYS A 165 4.23 0.72 10.46
N LEU A 166 4.04 0.62 9.14
CA LEU A 166 3.28 -0.46 8.53
C LEU A 166 3.86 -1.83 8.92
N LYS A 167 3.13 -2.57 9.73
CA LYS A 167 3.52 -3.88 10.25
C LYS A 167 3.29 -5.00 9.23
N ALA A 168 2.42 -4.76 8.25
CA ALA A 168 2.16 -5.74 7.22
C ALA A 168 3.43 -5.96 6.40
N SER A 169 3.77 -7.22 6.19
CA SER A 169 4.68 -7.58 5.12
C SER A 169 4.14 -6.95 3.84
N LEU A 170 5.00 -6.27 3.07
CA LEU A 170 4.63 -5.77 1.74
C LEU A 170 4.12 -6.90 0.81
N SER A 171 4.13 -8.16 1.30
CA SER A 171 3.46 -9.31 0.66
C SER A 171 1.95 -9.10 0.44
N THR A 172 1.31 -8.20 1.20
CA THR A 172 -0.10 -7.82 0.96
C THR A 172 -0.29 -7.07 -0.36
N ILE A 173 0.79 -6.51 -0.91
CA ILE A 173 0.84 -5.77 -2.18
C ILE A 173 1.30 -6.66 -3.35
N GLN A 174 1.57 -7.95 -3.09
CA GLN A 174 2.04 -8.90 -4.12
C GLN A 174 0.99 -9.04 -5.24
N LYS A 175 1.50 -9.24 -6.47
CA LYS A 175 0.73 -9.43 -7.72
C LYS A 175 0.19 -8.17 -8.38
N LEU A 176 0.66 -6.98 -8.00
CA LEU A 176 0.38 -5.75 -8.75
C LEU A 176 1.33 -5.64 -9.98
N ASN A 177 1.27 -6.62 -10.88
CA ASN A 177 2.20 -6.75 -12.02
C ASN A 177 2.10 -5.60 -13.04
N HIS A 178 1.14 -4.70 -12.86
CA HIS A 178 0.93 -3.53 -13.72
C HIS A 178 1.56 -2.25 -13.15
N LEU A 179 2.17 -2.31 -11.94
CA LEU A 179 2.84 -1.14 -11.37
C LEU A 179 3.98 -0.69 -12.27
N THR A 180 3.98 0.61 -12.60
CA THR A 180 5.06 1.29 -13.31
C THR A 180 5.87 2.19 -12.39
N SER A 181 5.26 2.73 -11.33
CA SER A 181 5.92 3.60 -10.35
C SER A 181 5.60 3.16 -8.94
N LEU A 182 6.64 3.08 -8.10
CA LEU A 182 6.58 2.67 -6.71
C LEU A 182 7.34 3.65 -5.83
N THR A 183 6.65 4.24 -4.85
CA THR A 183 7.28 5.09 -3.83
C THR A 183 7.08 4.45 -2.45
N LEU A 184 8.16 4.22 -1.70
CA LEU A 184 8.13 3.57 -0.40
C LEU A 184 8.83 4.42 0.67
N CYS A 185 8.26 4.42 1.89
CA CYS A 185 8.83 5.03 3.09
C CYS A 185 8.88 4.03 4.28
N CYS A 186 8.68 2.74 4.03
CA CYS A 186 8.74 1.69 5.06
C CYS A 186 10.17 1.50 5.58
N HIS A 187 10.31 0.92 6.78
CA HIS A 187 11.65 0.67 7.37
C HIS A 187 12.45 -0.37 6.57
N GLU A 188 11.80 -1.42 6.11
CA GLU A 188 12.40 -2.55 5.42
C GLU A 188 11.58 -2.99 4.22
N ILE A 189 12.28 -3.31 3.13
CA ILE A 189 11.72 -4.03 1.98
C ILE A 189 12.18 -5.48 2.08
N GLY A 190 11.25 -6.41 2.28
CA GLY A 190 11.55 -7.82 2.52
C GLY A 190 12.16 -8.55 1.32
N HIS A 191 12.59 -9.78 1.54
CA HIS A 191 13.10 -10.68 0.50
C HIS A 191 12.08 -10.87 -0.62
N SER A 192 12.51 -10.74 -1.88
CA SER A 192 11.72 -10.96 -3.11
C SER A 192 10.36 -10.22 -3.16
N THR A 193 10.18 -9.16 -2.38
CA THR A 193 8.87 -8.48 -2.24
C THR A 193 8.31 -7.97 -3.57
N PHE A 194 9.15 -7.42 -4.43
CA PHE A 194 8.80 -6.90 -5.75
C PHE A 194 9.55 -7.62 -6.88
N SER A 195 9.95 -8.87 -6.65
CA SER A 195 10.57 -9.70 -7.69
C SER A 195 9.60 -9.89 -8.85
N ASP A 196 10.15 -9.82 -10.08
CA ASP A 196 9.42 -9.99 -11.34
C ASP A 196 8.27 -8.98 -11.59
N TYR A 197 8.35 -7.79 -11.02
CA TYR A 197 7.48 -6.67 -11.39
C TYR A 197 7.94 -6.10 -12.74
N THR A 198 7.62 -6.80 -13.81
CA THR A 198 8.19 -6.59 -15.16
C THR A 198 7.83 -5.25 -15.79
N GLU A 199 6.74 -4.61 -15.34
CA GLU A 199 6.29 -3.31 -15.83
C GLU A 199 6.86 -2.13 -15.03
N LEU A 200 7.50 -2.38 -13.87
CA LEU A 200 8.03 -1.35 -12.99
C LEU A 200 9.19 -0.60 -13.67
N THR A 201 9.04 0.71 -13.82
CA THR A 201 10.02 1.60 -14.45
C THR A 201 10.77 2.46 -13.45
N GLU A 202 10.16 2.75 -12.30
CA GLU A 202 10.69 3.67 -11.32
C GLU A 202 10.46 3.17 -9.88
N VAL A 203 11.50 3.23 -9.07
CA VAL A 203 11.46 2.95 -7.62
C VAL A 203 12.06 4.13 -6.88
N ILE A 204 11.23 4.82 -6.10
CA ILE A 204 11.64 5.94 -5.24
C ILE A 204 11.52 5.52 -3.78
N LEU A 205 12.65 5.37 -3.12
CA LEU A 205 12.71 5.08 -1.69
C LEU A 205 12.91 6.39 -0.93
N LYS A 206 12.05 6.65 0.04
CA LYS A 206 12.09 7.86 0.88
C LYS A 206 12.85 7.61 2.17
N ASP A 207 13.25 8.69 2.84
CA ASP A 207 13.90 8.61 4.15
C ASP A 207 13.05 7.84 5.15
N GLY A 208 13.68 6.82 5.73
CA GLY A 208 13.05 5.81 6.58
C GLY A 208 13.28 4.39 6.09
N VAL A 209 13.52 4.19 4.78
CA VAL A 209 13.97 2.89 4.27
C VAL A 209 15.43 2.71 4.66
N GLU A 210 15.70 1.67 5.46
CA GLU A 210 17.04 1.34 5.94
C GLU A 210 17.57 0.03 5.34
N PHE A 211 16.66 -0.90 4.98
CA PHE A 211 17.02 -2.25 4.55
C PHE A 211 16.29 -2.66 3.26
N ILE A 212 17.06 -3.14 2.29
CA ILE A 212 16.54 -3.78 1.06
C ILE A 212 16.95 -5.25 1.10
N GLY A 213 15.96 -6.14 1.14
CA GLY A 213 16.12 -7.59 1.21
C GLY A 213 16.71 -8.20 -0.06
N SER A 214 17.19 -9.42 0.06
CA SER A 214 17.73 -10.16 -1.09
C SER A 214 16.66 -10.31 -2.18
N ALA A 215 17.07 -10.13 -3.44
CA ALA A 215 16.20 -10.24 -4.61
C ALA A 215 14.93 -9.35 -4.57
N ALA A 216 14.91 -8.29 -3.75
CA ALA A 216 13.72 -7.48 -3.50
C ALA A 216 13.09 -6.92 -4.79
N PHE A 217 13.89 -6.55 -5.78
CA PHE A 217 13.49 -6.05 -7.11
C PHE A 217 14.12 -6.87 -8.24
N GLN A 218 14.47 -8.13 -7.98
CA GLN A 218 15.03 -9.01 -8.99
C GLN A 218 14.04 -9.19 -10.15
N GLY A 219 14.55 -9.14 -11.40
CA GLY A 219 13.71 -9.39 -12.57
C GLY A 219 12.75 -8.26 -12.94
N CYS A 220 12.92 -7.06 -12.41
CA CYS A 220 12.18 -5.87 -12.83
C CYS A 220 12.68 -5.42 -14.20
N LYS A 221 12.18 -6.05 -15.28
CA LYS A 221 12.75 -5.96 -16.62
C LYS A 221 12.71 -4.58 -17.25
N LYS A 222 11.74 -3.73 -16.86
CA LYS A 222 11.58 -2.35 -17.36
C LYS A 222 12.10 -1.29 -16.39
N LEU A 223 12.71 -1.67 -15.27
CA LEU A 223 13.20 -0.73 -14.27
C LEU A 223 14.32 0.14 -14.87
N ILE A 224 14.12 1.44 -14.86
CA ILE A 224 15.02 2.47 -15.43
C ILE A 224 15.74 3.21 -14.31
N LEU A 225 15.01 3.55 -13.24
CA LEU A 225 15.49 4.44 -12.19
C LEU A 225 15.23 3.85 -10.79
N VAL A 226 16.27 3.96 -9.94
CA VAL A 226 16.19 3.70 -8.49
C VAL A 226 16.71 4.90 -7.74
N ASP A 227 15.93 5.46 -6.81
CA ASP A 227 16.36 6.53 -5.91
C ASP A 227 16.48 5.97 -4.47
N LEU A 228 17.72 5.85 -3.99
CA LEU A 228 18.08 5.34 -2.66
C LEU A 228 18.21 6.52 -1.70
N PRO A 229 17.50 6.53 -0.55
CA PRO A 229 17.51 7.63 0.40
C PRO A 229 18.81 7.70 1.23
N ALA A 230 18.99 8.81 1.92
CA ALA A 230 20.11 8.96 2.86
C ALA A 230 20.07 7.96 4.04
N SER A 231 18.89 7.46 4.39
CA SER A 231 18.68 6.51 5.49
C SER A 231 19.10 5.07 5.20
N ILE A 232 19.38 4.71 3.93
CA ILE A 232 19.70 3.32 3.56
C ILE A 232 20.99 2.84 4.24
N LYS A 233 20.96 1.65 4.83
CA LYS A 233 22.07 1.03 5.55
C LYS A 233 22.56 -0.24 4.88
N THR A 234 21.63 -1.01 4.32
CA THR A 234 21.93 -2.33 3.76
C THR A 234 21.15 -2.61 2.49
N ILE A 235 21.86 -3.08 1.48
CA ILE A 235 21.28 -3.64 0.25
C ILE A 235 21.79 -5.07 0.13
N ASN A 236 20.89 -6.03 0.26
CA ASN A 236 21.23 -7.43 0.26
C ASN A 236 21.47 -8.00 -1.17
N PRO A 237 22.11 -9.15 -1.29
CA PRO A 237 22.44 -9.76 -2.57
C PRO A 237 21.26 -9.84 -3.54
N GLN A 238 21.55 -9.62 -4.83
CA GLN A 238 20.62 -9.73 -5.96
C GLN A 238 19.42 -8.75 -5.91
N ALA A 239 19.46 -7.75 -5.02
CA ALA A 239 18.33 -6.83 -4.83
C ALA A 239 17.83 -6.19 -6.13
N PHE A 240 18.72 -5.88 -7.07
CA PHE A 240 18.42 -5.32 -8.40
C PHE A 240 19.03 -6.16 -9.54
N CYS A 241 19.19 -7.45 -9.33
CA CYS A 241 19.68 -8.36 -10.35
C CYS A 241 18.61 -8.60 -11.44
N LEU A 242 19.00 -8.90 -12.67
CA LEU A 242 18.11 -9.12 -13.82
C LEU A 242 17.20 -7.90 -14.14
N CYS A 243 17.72 -6.67 -13.95
CA CYS A 243 17.08 -5.40 -14.32
C CYS A 243 17.80 -4.79 -15.56
N PRO A 244 17.61 -5.32 -16.78
CA PRO A 244 18.43 -4.99 -17.95
C PRO A 244 18.25 -3.54 -18.46
N MET A 245 17.16 -2.88 -18.09
CA MET A 245 16.89 -1.50 -18.49
C MET A 245 17.31 -0.46 -17.43
N LEU A 246 17.90 -0.89 -16.31
CA LEU A 246 18.34 0.02 -15.26
C LEU A 246 19.51 0.88 -15.77
N THR A 247 19.30 2.18 -15.78
CA THR A 247 20.29 3.17 -16.25
C THR A 247 20.73 4.13 -15.16
N ASP A 248 19.86 4.44 -14.20
CA ASP A 248 20.10 5.48 -13.21
C ASP A 248 19.85 4.97 -11.78
N VAL A 249 20.89 5.07 -10.96
CA VAL A 249 20.81 4.81 -9.51
C VAL A 249 21.25 6.07 -8.79
N TYR A 250 20.31 6.69 -8.07
CA TYR A 250 20.59 7.78 -7.15
C TYR A 250 20.90 7.21 -5.77
N CYS A 251 22.05 7.54 -5.20
CA CYS A 251 22.45 7.10 -3.88
C CYS A 251 22.76 8.33 -3.02
N ARG A 252 21.86 8.66 -2.09
CA ARG A 252 21.89 9.90 -1.31
C ARG A 252 22.57 9.74 0.04
N THR A 253 23.27 8.64 0.26
CA THR A 253 23.96 8.34 1.52
C THR A 253 25.07 9.32 1.82
N SER A 254 25.38 9.51 3.10
CA SER A 254 26.52 10.29 3.57
C SER A 254 27.81 9.46 3.73
N GLU A 255 27.70 8.15 3.56
CA GLU A 255 28.81 7.18 3.69
C GLU A 255 28.72 6.15 2.56
N VAL A 256 29.86 5.51 2.27
CA VAL A 256 29.90 4.44 1.26
C VAL A 256 29.22 3.19 1.81
N LEU A 257 28.18 2.76 1.14
CA LEU A 257 27.52 1.50 1.48
C LEU A 257 28.37 0.30 1.08
N ASN A 258 28.55 -0.63 1.99
CA ASN A 258 29.15 -1.91 1.67
C ASN A 258 28.08 -2.84 1.06
N ILE A 259 28.21 -3.17 -0.21
CA ILE A 259 27.32 -4.08 -0.92
C ILE A 259 28.10 -5.23 -1.54
N SER A 260 27.41 -6.36 -1.75
CA SER A 260 28.00 -7.48 -2.50
C SER A 260 28.03 -7.18 -4.01
N GLU A 261 28.90 -7.92 -4.72
CA GLU A 261 29.09 -7.72 -6.16
C GLU A 261 27.89 -8.18 -7.01
N ASP A 262 26.96 -8.91 -6.44
CA ASP A 262 25.77 -9.44 -7.12
C ASP A 262 24.48 -8.65 -6.85
N VAL A 263 24.58 -7.49 -6.18
CA VAL A 263 23.40 -6.61 -5.96
C VAL A 263 22.79 -6.15 -7.29
N PHE A 264 23.63 -5.84 -8.27
CA PHE A 264 23.25 -5.45 -9.63
C PHE A 264 23.73 -6.50 -10.64
N ASP A 265 23.07 -6.60 -11.79
CA ASP A 265 23.54 -7.44 -12.89
C ASP A 265 24.45 -6.63 -13.82
N TRP A 266 25.74 -6.71 -13.58
CA TRP A 266 26.76 -5.96 -14.32
C TRP A 266 26.95 -6.39 -15.79
N ASN A 267 26.39 -7.51 -16.19
CA ASN A 267 26.50 -8.03 -17.55
C ASN A 267 25.43 -7.46 -18.49
N LEU A 268 24.40 -6.80 -17.93
CA LEU A 268 23.23 -6.35 -18.69
C LEU A 268 23.17 -4.85 -18.90
N SER A 269 24.07 -4.07 -18.33
CA SER A 269 23.96 -2.60 -18.34
C SER A 269 25.27 -1.90 -18.63
N ASP A 270 25.57 -1.68 -19.93
CA ASP A 270 26.70 -0.84 -20.38
C ASP A 270 26.49 0.66 -20.09
N ASN A 271 25.30 1.07 -19.63
CA ASN A 271 24.91 2.48 -19.45
C ASN A 271 24.58 2.84 -18.01
N LEU A 272 24.85 1.98 -17.04
CA LEU A 272 24.48 2.19 -15.65
C LEU A 272 25.24 3.38 -15.04
N THR A 273 24.51 4.40 -14.63
CA THR A 273 25.01 5.64 -14.02
C THR A 273 24.67 5.68 -12.54
N LEU A 274 25.68 5.91 -11.71
CA LEU A 274 25.51 6.17 -10.26
C LEU A 274 25.57 7.68 -10.03
N HIS A 275 24.53 8.21 -9.41
CA HIS A 275 24.43 9.60 -8.97
C HIS A 275 24.59 9.69 -7.47
N LEU A 276 25.56 10.45 -6.97
CA LEU A 276 25.85 10.53 -5.54
C LEU A 276 26.43 11.89 -5.10
N PRO A 277 26.43 12.21 -3.79
CA PRO A 277 27.03 13.42 -3.28
C PRO A 277 28.50 13.55 -3.69
N SER A 278 28.90 14.74 -4.14
CA SER A 278 30.23 15.01 -4.69
C SER A 278 31.40 14.61 -3.76
N ALA A 279 31.17 14.70 -2.43
CA ALA A 279 32.16 14.33 -1.42
C ALA A 279 32.57 12.86 -1.45
N LEU A 280 31.73 11.96 -1.96
CA LEU A 280 31.92 10.50 -1.92
C LEU A 280 32.39 9.92 -3.27
N LEU A 281 32.57 10.73 -4.30
CA LEU A 281 32.92 10.28 -5.66
C LEU A 281 34.13 9.34 -5.70
N ASN A 282 35.20 9.70 -5.02
CA ASN A 282 36.43 8.92 -5.05
C ASN A 282 36.32 7.60 -4.29
N ASP A 283 35.61 7.62 -3.17
CA ASP A 283 35.42 6.44 -2.33
C ASP A 283 34.54 5.40 -3.04
N TYR A 284 33.46 5.85 -3.68
CA TYR A 284 32.59 4.97 -4.48
C TYR A 284 33.30 4.41 -5.73
N LYS A 285 34.16 5.21 -6.40
CA LYS A 285 34.98 4.73 -7.52
C LYS A 285 36.01 3.69 -7.10
N ALA A 286 36.53 3.77 -5.88
CA ALA A 286 37.47 2.82 -5.32
C ALA A 286 36.82 1.55 -4.79
N HIS A 287 35.51 1.57 -4.55
CA HIS A 287 34.78 0.42 -4.00
C HIS A 287 34.60 -0.68 -5.02
N LYS A 288 34.82 -1.96 -4.63
CA LYS A 288 34.84 -3.11 -5.54
C LYS A 288 33.54 -3.30 -6.33
N ALA A 289 32.38 -3.14 -5.68
CA ALA A 289 31.09 -3.27 -6.33
C ALA A 289 30.65 -1.95 -7.01
N TRP A 290 30.62 -0.84 -6.29
CA TRP A 290 30.16 0.44 -6.82
C TRP A 290 31.05 0.98 -7.95
N GLY A 291 32.35 0.73 -7.91
CA GLY A 291 33.30 1.14 -8.96
C GLY A 291 33.04 0.48 -10.33
N ARG A 292 32.15 -0.50 -10.42
CA ARG A 292 31.75 -1.18 -11.67
C ARG A 292 30.70 -0.40 -12.48
N PHE A 293 30.09 0.65 -11.89
CA PHE A 293 29.18 1.51 -12.65
C PHE A 293 29.91 2.16 -13.84
N HIS A 294 29.28 2.16 -15.01
CA HIS A 294 29.87 2.74 -16.23
C HIS A 294 30.18 4.22 -16.05
N ARG A 295 29.29 4.94 -15.35
CA ARG A 295 29.46 6.35 -15.01
C ARG A 295 29.17 6.57 -13.53
N ILE A 296 30.00 7.40 -12.87
CA ILE A 296 29.78 7.85 -11.49
C ILE A 296 29.89 9.37 -11.50
N VAL A 297 28.76 10.03 -11.18
CA VAL A 297 28.60 11.47 -11.29
C VAL A 297 28.09 12.11 -10.00
N ALA A 298 28.42 13.38 -9.81
CA ALA A 298 27.96 14.16 -8.65
C ALA A 298 26.51 14.68 -8.86
N ILE A 299 25.76 14.76 -7.75
CA ILE A 299 24.48 15.47 -7.66
C ILE A 299 24.57 16.59 -6.63
#